data_d4c75f6119f2998067bcc848995b04f0
#
_entry.id   d4c75f6119f2998067bcc848995b04f0
#
_cell.length_a   1.000
_cell.length_b   1.000
_cell.length_c   1.000
_cell.angle_alpha   90.00
_cell.angle_beta   90.00
_cell.angle_gamma   90.00
#
_symmetry.space_group_name_H-M   'P 1'
#
loop_
_entity.id
_entity.type
_entity.pdbx_description
1 polymer ?
#
loop_
_entity_poly.entity_id
_entity_poly.type
_entity_poly.pdbx_seq_one_letter_code
_entity_poly.pdbx_strand_id
1 'polypeptide(L)'
;MTATTAASTSSALEFPCAFPIKIMGRTQAGFAQAVVAVVQKHAPDFDAASLEMRASKAGNWLSVTATVNATSRAQLDDLYRELVAHPMVKVVL
;
A
#
# COMPACT_ATOMS: atom_id res chain seq x y z
N MET A 1 6.21 2.38 -30.76
CA MET A 1 6.08 2.17 -30.36
C MET A 1 5.66 2.03 -29.58
N THR A 2 5.53 1.89 -29.42
CA THR A 2 5.25 1.74 -28.71
C THR A 2 5.10 1.32 -27.93
N ALA A 3 5.07 1.09 -27.87
CA ALA A 3 5.02 0.68 -27.14
C ALA A 3 4.97 0.43 -26.32
N THR A 4 4.94 0.58 -26.36
CA THR A 4 4.92 0.35 -25.59
C THR A 4 4.61 0.37 -24.73
N THR A 5 4.31 0.65 -24.92
CA THR A 5 3.88 0.65 -24.20
C THR A 5 3.42 0.12 -23.44
N ALA A 6 3.11 0.16 -23.76
CA ALA A 6 2.46 -0.32 -22.84
C ALA A 6 2.73 -1.48 -22.27
N ALA A 7 2.93 -1.98 -22.62
CA ALA A 7 3.18 -2.96 -22.08
C ALA A 7 3.74 -3.10 -20.99
N SER A 8 3.73 -2.77 -21.16
CA SER A 8 4.15 -2.97 -20.31
C SER A 8 3.94 -2.58 -19.19
N THR A 9 2.99 -2.47 -19.08
CA THR A 9 2.70 -1.86 -17.92
C THR A 9 3.29 -2.47 -16.74
N SER A 10 2.95 -3.67 -16.38
CA SER A 10 3.56 -4.30 -15.24
C SER A 10 5.00 -4.61 -15.51
N SER A 11 5.30 -4.99 -16.74
CA SER A 11 6.69 -5.25 -17.08
C SER A 11 7.49 -3.97 -17.17
N ALA A 12 6.81 -2.84 -17.27
CA ALA A 12 7.47 -1.54 -17.30
C ALA A 12 7.82 -1.04 -15.91
N LEU A 13 7.42 -1.74 -14.86
CA LEU A 13 7.71 -1.32 -13.50
C LEU A 13 9.20 -1.47 -13.23
N GLU A 14 9.85 -0.38 -12.90
CA GLU A 14 11.28 -0.36 -12.64
C GLU A 14 11.54 -0.12 -11.17
N PHE A 15 12.52 -0.81 -10.62
CA PHE A 15 12.88 -0.69 -9.23
C PHE A 15 14.25 -0.05 -9.09
N PRO A 16 14.45 0.79 -8.07
CA PRO A 16 13.45 1.17 -7.06
C PRO A 16 12.48 2.21 -7.62
N CYS A 17 11.28 2.25 -7.07
CA CYS A 17 10.32 3.25 -7.47
C CYS A 17 9.34 3.55 -6.34
N ALA A 18 8.74 4.74 -6.39
CA ALA A 18 7.70 5.11 -5.46
C ALA A 18 6.42 4.39 -5.89
N PHE A 19 5.84 3.63 -4.99
CA PHE A 19 4.69 2.80 -5.30
C PHE A 19 3.58 3.04 -4.29
N PRO A 20 2.47 3.69 -4.69
CA PRO A 20 1.38 3.97 -3.77
C PRO A 20 0.47 2.74 -3.63
N ILE A 21 0.11 2.45 -2.39
CA ILE A 21 -0.79 1.35 -2.07
C ILE A 21 -1.94 1.92 -1.26
N LYS A 22 -3.18 1.66 -1.70
CA LYS A 22 -4.36 2.11 -0.98
C LYS A 22 -4.93 0.93 -0.20
N ILE A 23 -5.11 1.13 1.10
CA ILE A 23 -5.57 0.09 2.01
C ILE A 23 -6.83 0.61 2.70
N MET A 24 -7.90 -0.18 2.67
CA MET A 24 -9.18 0.23 3.22
C MET A 24 -9.65 -0.77 4.26
N GLY A 25 -10.27 -0.25 5.32
CA GLY A 25 -10.86 -1.08 6.35
C GLY A 25 -11.90 -0.30 7.10
N ARG A 26 -12.55 -0.94 8.07
CA ARG A 26 -13.52 -0.26 8.89
C ARG A 26 -12.79 0.69 9.84
N THR A 27 -13.45 1.81 10.12
CA THR A 27 -12.90 2.78 11.06
C THR A 27 -12.83 2.16 12.45
N GLN A 28 -11.62 2.08 12.98
CA GLN A 28 -11.39 1.55 14.32
C GLN A 28 -10.04 2.02 14.82
N ALA A 29 -9.93 2.04 16.15
CA ALA A 29 -8.67 2.44 16.77
C ALA A 29 -7.56 1.49 16.35
N GLY A 30 -6.39 2.06 16.04
CA GLY A 30 -5.22 1.27 15.71
C GLY A 30 -5.12 0.85 14.26
N PHE A 31 -6.10 1.17 13.41
CA PHE A 31 -6.04 0.75 12.01
C PHE A 31 -4.81 1.33 11.31
N ALA A 32 -4.59 2.63 11.43
CA ALA A 32 -3.45 3.25 10.75
C ALA A 32 -2.13 2.71 11.29
N GLN A 33 -2.03 2.54 12.60
CA GLN A 33 -0.82 2.00 13.22
C GLN A 33 -0.54 0.58 12.75
N ALA A 34 -1.60 -0.23 12.62
CA ALA A 34 -1.44 -1.61 12.13
C ALA A 34 -0.92 -1.61 10.70
N VAL A 35 -1.47 -0.76 9.85
CA VAL A 35 -1.01 -0.66 8.46
C VAL A 35 0.44 -0.22 8.42
N VAL A 36 0.80 0.81 9.19
CA VAL A 36 2.18 1.30 9.21
C VAL A 36 3.13 0.19 9.66
N ALA A 37 2.75 -0.59 10.67
CA ALA A 37 3.60 -1.66 11.16
C ALA A 37 3.87 -2.69 10.07
N VAL A 38 2.85 -3.08 9.31
CA VAL A 38 3.03 -4.02 8.21
C VAL A 38 3.90 -3.42 7.11
N VAL A 39 3.61 -2.18 6.74
CA VAL A 39 4.37 -1.52 5.67
C VAL A 39 5.84 -1.40 6.06
N GLN A 40 6.15 -0.99 7.28
CA GLN A 40 7.54 -0.82 7.70
C GLN A 40 8.28 -2.15 7.86
N LYS A 41 7.56 -3.22 8.07
CA LYS A 41 8.17 -4.54 8.12
C LYS A 41 8.78 -4.91 6.77
N HIS A 42 8.14 -4.52 5.69
CA HIS A 42 8.58 -4.82 4.33
C HIS A 42 9.32 -3.67 3.66
N ALA A 43 9.10 -2.46 4.14
CA ALA A 43 9.75 -1.25 3.63
C ALA A 43 10.20 -0.41 4.83
N PRO A 44 11.33 -0.76 5.46
CA PRO A 44 11.74 -0.10 6.70
C PRO A 44 11.97 1.39 6.57
N ASP A 45 12.24 1.87 5.36
CA ASP A 45 12.44 3.30 5.11
C ASP A 45 11.14 4.07 4.93
N PHE A 46 9.99 3.41 5.05
CA PHE A 46 8.72 4.11 4.92
C PHE A 46 8.54 5.12 6.05
N ASP A 47 8.19 6.34 5.68
CA ASP A 47 7.95 7.41 6.64
C ASP A 47 6.48 7.39 7.05
N ALA A 48 6.22 7.01 8.31
CA ALA A 48 4.85 6.93 8.81
C ALA A 48 4.12 8.26 8.72
N ALA A 49 4.85 9.37 8.80
CA ALA A 49 4.23 10.69 8.70
C ALA A 49 3.70 11.00 7.30
N SER A 50 4.15 10.26 6.30
CA SER A 50 3.69 10.47 4.93
C SER A 50 2.41 9.71 4.61
N LEU A 51 1.91 8.90 5.53
CA LEU A 51 0.67 8.16 5.31
C LEU A 51 -0.50 9.12 5.14
N GLU A 52 -1.28 8.92 4.08
CA GLU A 52 -2.46 9.74 3.84
C GLU A 52 -3.68 8.99 4.28
N MET A 53 -4.60 9.68 4.95
CA MET A 53 -5.81 9.04 5.47
C MET A 53 -7.03 9.80 5.01
N ARG A 54 -8.07 9.05 4.69
CA ARG A 54 -9.35 9.63 4.31
C ARG A 54 -10.47 8.78 4.88
N ALA A 55 -11.39 9.42 5.59
CA ALA A 55 -12.58 8.73 6.08
C ALA A 55 -13.67 8.78 5.03
N SER A 56 -14.52 7.77 4.99
CA SER A 56 -15.69 7.79 4.14
C SER A 56 -16.67 8.84 4.64
N LYS A 57 -17.65 9.17 3.80
CA LYS A 57 -18.61 10.22 4.12
C LYS A 57 -19.31 9.99 5.45
N ALA A 58 -19.70 8.77 5.71
CA ALA A 58 -20.38 8.42 6.96
C ALA A 58 -19.40 8.11 8.10
N GLY A 59 -18.11 8.05 7.82
CA GLY A 59 -17.10 7.77 8.83
C GLY A 59 -16.93 6.31 9.18
N ASN A 60 -17.62 5.41 8.50
CA ASN A 60 -17.57 3.97 8.82
C ASN A 60 -16.36 3.27 8.19
N TRP A 61 -15.75 3.85 7.18
CA TRP A 61 -14.63 3.27 6.46
C TRP A 61 -13.47 4.22 6.45
N LEU A 62 -12.29 3.66 6.54
CA LEU A 62 -11.05 4.42 6.52
C LEU A 62 -10.20 3.92 5.38
N SER A 63 -9.66 4.86 4.60
CA SER A 63 -8.77 4.57 3.50
C SER A 63 -7.43 5.22 3.81
N VAL A 64 -6.35 4.46 3.72
CA VAL A 64 -5.01 5.01 3.89
C VAL A 64 -4.20 4.72 2.64
N THR A 65 -3.36 5.66 2.27
CA THR A 65 -2.46 5.49 1.13
C THR A 65 -1.04 5.54 1.66
N ALA A 66 -0.31 4.46 1.42
CA ALA A 66 1.09 4.36 1.78
C ALA A 66 1.91 4.31 0.50
N THR A 67 2.78 5.30 0.30
CA THR A 67 3.68 5.31 -0.85
C THR A 67 5.01 4.76 -0.37
N VAL A 68 5.34 3.56 -0.83
CA VAL A 68 6.56 2.89 -0.39
C VAL A 68 7.64 3.00 -1.46
N ASN A 69 8.89 2.92 -1.03
CA ASN A 69 10.00 2.78 -1.95
C ASN A 69 10.10 1.30 -2.28
N ALA A 70 9.55 0.92 -3.42
CA ALA A 70 9.53 -0.48 -3.83
C ALA A 70 10.88 -0.83 -4.43
N THR A 71 11.52 -1.85 -3.88
CA THR A 71 12.85 -2.26 -4.32
C THR A 71 12.83 -3.53 -5.17
N SER A 72 11.74 -4.29 -5.12
CA SER A 72 11.62 -5.52 -5.91
C SER A 72 10.17 -5.95 -5.97
N ARG A 73 9.88 -6.79 -6.95
CA ARG A 73 8.56 -7.41 -7.05
C ARG A 73 8.29 -8.29 -5.85
N ALA A 74 9.29 -9.02 -5.38
CA ALA A 74 9.12 -9.92 -4.24
C ALA A 74 8.72 -9.13 -2.98
N GLN A 75 9.33 -7.97 -2.77
CA GLN A 75 8.96 -7.12 -1.65
C GLN A 75 7.49 -6.73 -1.71
N LEU A 76 7.02 -6.31 -2.88
CA LEU A 76 5.63 -5.91 -3.05
C LEU A 76 4.68 -7.10 -2.85
N ASP A 77 5.02 -8.25 -3.40
CA ASP A 77 4.18 -9.43 -3.26
C ASP A 77 4.02 -9.83 -1.79
N ASP A 78 5.12 -9.80 -1.03
CA ASP A 78 5.08 -10.13 0.38
C ASP A 78 4.26 -9.11 1.16
N LEU A 79 4.42 -7.82 0.84
CA LEU A 79 3.69 -6.76 1.50
C LEU A 79 2.18 -6.90 1.24
N TYR A 80 1.80 -7.09 -0.03
CA TYR A 80 0.39 -7.27 -0.37
C TYR A 80 -0.20 -8.48 0.33
N ARG A 81 0.55 -9.57 0.35
CA ARG A 81 0.07 -10.81 0.98
C ARG A 81 -0.22 -10.59 2.46
N GLU A 82 0.66 -9.90 3.15
CA GLU A 82 0.47 -9.65 4.57
C GLU A 82 -0.68 -8.66 4.82
N LEU A 83 -0.80 -7.63 3.99
CA LEU A 83 -1.90 -6.69 4.12
C LEU A 83 -3.25 -7.38 3.92
N VAL A 84 -3.36 -8.19 2.88
CA VAL A 84 -4.61 -8.90 2.59
C VAL A 84 -4.97 -9.86 3.71
N ALA A 85 -3.98 -10.44 4.36
CA ALA A 85 -4.22 -11.39 5.45
C ALA A 85 -4.54 -10.70 6.78
N HIS A 86 -4.33 -9.40 6.89
CA HIS A 86 -4.53 -8.70 8.15
C HIS A 86 -6.03 -8.57 8.46
N PRO A 87 -6.47 -8.91 9.68
CA PRO A 87 -7.90 -8.90 10.00
C PRO A 87 -8.55 -7.52 9.91
N MET A 88 -7.80 -6.44 10.09
CA MET A 88 -8.35 -5.09 9.99
C MET A 88 -8.47 -4.60 8.56
N VAL A 89 -7.83 -5.26 7.61
CA VAL A 89 -7.79 -4.83 6.21
C VAL A 89 -8.89 -5.52 5.43
N LYS A 90 -9.67 -4.74 4.68
CA LYS A 90 -10.76 -5.28 3.87
C LYS A 90 -10.44 -5.25 2.39
N VAL A 91 -9.76 -4.21 1.93
CA VAL A 91 -9.44 -4.06 0.52
C VAL A 91 -8.04 -3.49 0.39
N VAL A 92 -7.27 -3.99 -0.55
CA VAL A 92 -5.96 -3.45 -0.92
C VAL A 92 -5.97 -3.20 -2.42
N LEU A 93 -5.66 -1.98 -2.81
CA LEU A 93 -5.63 -1.60 -4.22
C LEU A 93 -4.24 -1.22 -4.69
#